data_3e6a849b6a4d92a58487ff6de6e5be8c
#
_entry.id   3e6a849b6a4d92a58487ff6de6e5be8c
#
_cell.length_a   1.000
_cell.length_b   1.000
_cell.length_c   1.000
_cell.angle_alpha   90.00
_cell.angle_beta   90.00
_cell.angle_gamma   90.00
#
_symmetry.space_group_name_H-M   'P 1'
#
loop_
_entity.id
_entity.type
_entity.pdbx_description
1 polymer ?
#
loop_
_entity_poly.entity_id
_entity_poly.type
_entity_poly.pdbx_seq_one_letter_code
_entity_poly.pdbx_strand_id
1 'polypeptide(L)'
;MTRPALSELHSIRRSMQKRLAFYMITLAILLAATLVAGLFFFDQLKSPREGMVTSLNFRMEAFASDMESLWRNVSVMGVHLSEDMTDLIEERTADFSALRGDADAMEALQEAMLEPLCQYGRQVDCSGAFVLLNSSLGGDGLCGGLYIQRSNSARMASDFLLYRGMADVGRQHHVMPHRKWAQEFALAEFPGLAEHLHTASAPIDRHCRTTALLTLPDTSERAILLTVPMLGADGTVYGLCGFAINQSYFATHHVQPSGIRSLACVLSDGTAGLEIPQSLITYPADGFCFVPEELLTEKGIREGLTAYSGTDLSFVGLSKSFLVASGDPEPHTLTVMLPKSDYDQVLLKSALEIGGLLLLLLFFGVVCCLYYTRRYLRPVMRDIDLLKKEDGGEAQMTFDELRPVSARLRFHEQTITHLETEKQDIQARADRFRSQNERLLTEKQNLQGQVEDMRSQTEDMQGQLDDSQTEIRRLAHFGNKAIDSADYERFLEGYAKLSAKELEVCQALAGGLTTRPYAEQAGCAPS
;
A
#
# COMPACT_ATOMS: atom_id res chain seq x y z
N MET A 1 14.02 60.73 -54.66
CA MET A 1 13.32 59.52 -54.21
C MET A 1 12.44 59.88 -53.00
N THR A 2 11.16 59.80 -53.21
CA THR A 2 10.12 60.40 -52.39
C THR A 2 9.86 59.63 -51.07
N ARG A 3 9.73 60.39 -49.96
CA ARG A 3 9.43 59.89 -48.58
C ARG A 3 8.30 58.84 -48.45
N PRO A 4 7.30 58.68 -49.36
CA PRO A 4 6.26 57.65 -49.24
C PRO A 4 6.77 56.22 -49.41
N ALA A 5 7.77 55.96 -50.26
CA ALA A 5 8.29 54.62 -50.50
C ALA A 5 9.04 53.99 -49.31
N LEU A 6 9.61 54.83 -48.44
CA LEU A 6 10.28 54.36 -47.20
C LEU A 6 9.29 54.02 -46.08
N SER A 7 8.15 54.67 -46.02
CA SER A 7 7.08 54.37 -45.01
C SER A 7 6.35 53.06 -45.35
N GLU A 8 6.12 52.80 -46.63
CA GLU A 8 5.54 51.52 -47.10
C GLU A 8 6.46 50.33 -46.82
N LEU A 9 7.75 50.47 -47.13
CA LEU A 9 8.75 49.43 -46.83
C LEU A 9 8.86 49.14 -45.32
N HIS A 10 8.73 50.15 -44.48
CA HIS A 10 8.71 49.99 -43.01
C HIS A 10 7.44 49.31 -42.54
N SER A 11 6.26 49.56 -43.12
CA SER A 11 5.00 48.91 -42.77
C SER A 11 4.99 47.42 -43.17
N ILE A 12 5.51 47.10 -44.36
CA ILE A 12 5.64 45.72 -44.87
C ILE A 12 6.61 44.91 -44.00
N ARG A 13 7.77 45.49 -43.69
CA ARG A 13 8.75 44.86 -42.78
C ARG A 13 8.16 44.60 -41.40
N ARG A 14 7.37 45.52 -40.88
CA ARG A 14 6.69 45.39 -39.59
C ARG A 14 5.61 44.32 -39.60
N SER A 15 4.86 44.18 -40.73
CA SER A 15 3.86 43.13 -40.91
C SER A 15 4.49 41.73 -40.98
N MET A 16 5.56 41.56 -41.78
CA MET A 16 6.32 40.30 -41.86
C MET A 16 6.96 39.93 -40.53
N GLN A 17 7.54 40.89 -39.79
CA GLN A 17 8.11 40.64 -38.46
C GLN A 17 7.04 40.21 -37.46
N LYS A 18 5.87 40.83 -37.49
CA LYS A 18 4.75 40.41 -36.61
C LYS A 18 4.25 39.00 -36.94
N ARG A 19 4.15 38.65 -38.21
CA ARG A 19 3.76 37.30 -38.64
C ARG A 19 4.82 36.26 -38.25
N LEU A 20 6.11 36.55 -38.50
CA LEU A 20 7.22 35.67 -38.12
C LEU A 20 7.29 35.51 -36.59
N ALA A 21 7.12 36.61 -35.82
CA ALA A 21 7.07 36.56 -34.37
C ALA A 21 5.90 35.72 -33.86
N PHE A 22 4.71 35.86 -34.46
CA PHE A 22 3.56 35.02 -34.14
C PHE A 22 3.82 33.52 -34.36
N TYR A 23 4.50 33.16 -35.46
CA TYR A 23 4.86 31.76 -35.73
C TYR A 23 5.92 31.23 -34.77
N MET A 24 6.94 32.04 -34.48
CA MET A 24 7.95 31.66 -33.49
C MET A 24 7.34 31.45 -32.10
N ILE A 25 6.38 32.31 -31.72
CA ILE A 25 5.66 32.20 -30.45
C ILE A 25 4.76 30.94 -30.45
N THR A 26 4.02 30.68 -31.54
CA THR A 26 3.18 29.48 -31.62
C THR A 26 4.00 28.20 -31.62
N LEU A 27 5.15 28.19 -32.30
CA LEU A 27 6.09 27.06 -32.29
C LEU A 27 6.70 26.87 -30.90
N ALA A 28 7.10 27.96 -30.24
CA ALA A 28 7.65 27.91 -28.88
C ALA A 28 6.62 27.43 -27.88
N ILE A 29 5.35 27.87 -27.98
CA ILE A 29 4.26 27.38 -27.13
C ILE A 29 4.00 25.89 -27.38
N LEU A 30 4.02 25.45 -28.63
CA LEU A 30 3.82 24.03 -28.99
C LEU A 30 4.98 23.16 -28.46
N LEU A 31 6.19 23.66 -28.55
CA LEU A 31 7.39 23.00 -28.05
C LEU A 31 7.41 22.98 -26.51
N ALA A 32 7.01 24.07 -25.86
CA ALA A 32 6.84 24.12 -24.41
C ALA A 32 5.71 23.19 -23.94
N ALA A 33 4.59 23.16 -24.64
CA ALA A 33 3.47 22.25 -24.34
C ALA A 33 3.87 20.77 -24.51
N THR A 34 4.64 20.43 -25.55
CA THR A 34 5.16 19.06 -25.74
C THR A 34 6.20 18.71 -24.69
N LEU A 35 7.02 19.66 -24.26
CA LEU A 35 8.01 19.44 -23.21
C LEU A 35 7.33 19.26 -21.83
N VAL A 36 6.36 20.10 -21.51
CA VAL A 36 5.55 19.98 -20.27
C VAL A 36 4.74 18.68 -20.30
N ALA A 37 4.12 18.34 -21.41
CA ALA A 37 3.45 17.05 -21.59
C ALA A 37 4.45 15.90 -21.42
N GLY A 38 5.62 15.97 -22.03
CA GLY A 38 6.69 14.97 -21.89
C GLY A 38 7.16 14.80 -20.44
N LEU A 39 7.38 15.90 -19.70
CA LEU A 39 7.74 15.86 -18.28
C LEU A 39 6.61 15.28 -17.43
N PHE A 40 5.37 15.69 -17.67
CA PHE A 40 4.19 15.13 -17.01
C PHE A 40 4.04 13.63 -17.31
N PHE A 41 4.34 13.21 -18.54
CA PHE A 41 4.34 11.80 -18.94
C PHE A 41 5.48 11.02 -18.32
N PHE A 42 6.68 11.58 -18.21
CA PHE A 42 7.78 10.94 -17.51
C PHE A 42 7.51 10.75 -16.04
N ASP A 43 6.79 11.66 -15.40
CA ASP A 43 6.35 11.51 -14.01
C ASP A 43 5.20 10.48 -13.87
N GLN A 44 4.29 10.43 -14.83
CA GLN A 44 3.26 9.38 -14.94
C GLN A 44 3.83 8.01 -15.37
N LEU A 45 4.98 7.98 -16.06
CA LEU A 45 5.74 6.78 -16.40
C LEU A 45 6.56 6.25 -15.22
N LYS A 46 6.62 6.96 -14.08
CA LYS A 46 6.98 6.34 -12.81
C LYS A 46 6.09 5.13 -12.63
N SER A 47 6.70 4.04 -12.93
CA SER A 47 6.13 2.74 -13.22
C SER A 47 4.86 2.51 -12.40
N PRO A 48 3.69 2.26 -13.01
CA PRO A 48 2.50 1.78 -12.30
C PRO A 48 2.83 0.60 -11.39
N ARG A 49 3.92 -0.08 -11.68
CA ARG A 49 4.54 -1.14 -10.88
C ARG A 49 5.11 -0.62 -9.58
N GLU A 50 5.91 0.46 -9.58
CA GLU A 50 6.46 1.05 -8.36
C GLU A 50 5.35 1.57 -7.44
N GLY A 51 4.32 2.17 -8.01
CA GLY A 51 3.13 2.58 -7.28
C GLY A 51 2.38 1.39 -6.67
N MET A 52 2.30 0.26 -7.38
CA MET A 52 1.68 -0.95 -6.86
C MET A 52 2.55 -1.59 -5.77
N VAL A 53 3.87 -1.69 -5.97
CA VAL A 53 4.82 -2.19 -4.95
C VAL A 53 4.74 -1.33 -3.68
N THR A 54 4.76 -0.01 -3.82
CA THR A 54 4.63 0.92 -2.69
C THR A 54 3.28 0.75 -1.98
N SER A 55 2.20 0.60 -2.74
CA SER A 55 0.87 0.36 -2.17
C SER A 55 0.81 -0.96 -1.41
N LEU A 56 1.36 -2.05 -1.96
CA LEU A 56 1.41 -3.35 -1.32
C LEU A 56 2.31 -3.35 -0.07
N ASN A 57 3.47 -2.69 -0.12
CA ASN A 57 4.32 -2.51 1.06
C ASN A 57 3.58 -1.77 2.19
N PHE A 58 2.89 -0.70 1.85
CA PHE A 58 2.08 0.02 2.83
C PHE A 58 0.99 -0.88 3.44
N ARG A 59 0.33 -1.71 2.62
CA ARG A 59 -0.68 -2.67 3.11
C ARG A 59 -0.06 -3.76 3.96
N MET A 60 1.10 -4.25 3.59
CA MET A 60 1.84 -5.23 4.40
C MET A 60 2.19 -4.67 5.79
N GLU A 61 2.70 -3.44 5.87
CA GLU A 61 3.02 -2.84 7.16
C GLU A 61 1.77 -2.56 8.00
N ALA A 62 0.67 -2.14 7.38
CA ALA A 62 -0.61 -1.95 8.06
C ALA A 62 -1.15 -3.28 8.61
N PHE A 63 -1.12 -4.34 7.81
CA PHE A 63 -1.54 -5.67 8.23
C PHE A 63 -0.63 -6.24 9.31
N ALA A 64 0.68 -6.09 9.18
CA ALA A 64 1.64 -6.52 10.20
C ALA A 64 1.41 -5.79 11.54
N SER A 65 1.15 -4.48 11.50
CA SER A 65 0.84 -3.69 12.70
C SER A 65 -0.47 -4.11 13.35
N ASP A 66 -1.50 -4.43 12.56
CA ASP A 66 -2.77 -4.94 13.07
C ASP A 66 -2.58 -6.31 13.75
N MET A 67 -1.84 -7.20 13.10
CA MET A 67 -1.51 -8.52 13.67
C MET A 67 -0.66 -8.41 14.93
N GLU A 68 0.33 -7.53 14.96
CA GLU A 68 1.13 -7.29 16.16
C GLU A 68 0.27 -6.79 17.33
N SER A 69 -0.67 -5.89 17.06
CA SER A 69 -1.60 -5.41 18.09
C SER A 69 -2.51 -6.51 18.60
N LEU A 70 -3.09 -7.30 17.69
CA LEU A 70 -3.96 -8.42 18.03
C LEU A 70 -3.24 -9.44 18.91
N TRP A 71 -2.16 -10.00 18.41
CA TRP A 71 -1.49 -11.13 19.06
C TRP A 71 -0.78 -10.73 20.36
N ARG A 72 -0.28 -9.49 20.44
CA ARG A 72 0.23 -8.95 21.70
C ARG A 72 -0.86 -8.86 22.75
N ASN A 73 -2.03 -8.35 22.41
CA ASN A 73 -3.18 -8.28 23.34
C ASN A 73 -3.61 -9.67 23.78
N VAL A 74 -3.80 -10.57 22.82
CA VAL A 74 -4.23 -11.96 23.08
C VAL A 74 -3.21 -12.70 23.95
N SER A 75 -1.91 -12.53 23.71
CA SER A 75 -0.84 -13.15 24.50
C SER A 75 -0.79 -12.63 25.93
N VAL A 76 -0.82 -11.32 26.12
CA VAL A 76 -0.80 -10.71 27.47
C VAL A 76 -2.02 -11.12 28.27
N MET A 77 -3.19 -11.04 27.66
CA MET A 77 -4.44 -11.44 28.32
C MET A 77 -4.51 -12.95 28.54
N GLY A 78 -3.82 -13.75 27.70
CA GLY A 78 -3.67 -15.19 27.91
C GLY A 78 -2.86 -15.53 29.16
N VAL A 79 -1.79 -14.80 29.40
CA VAL A 79 -0.99 -14.94 30.64
C VAL A 79 -1.83 -14.57 31.87
N HIS A 80 -2.54 -13.45 31.85
CA HIS A 80 -3.44 -13.07 32.96
C HIS A 80 -4.55 -14.08 33.16
N LEU A 81 -5.15 -14.58 32.07
CA LEU A 81 -6.14 -15.66 32.17
C LEU A 81 -5.53 -16.89 32.84
N SER A 82 -4.30 -17.25 32.50
CA SER A 82 -3.61 -18.39 33.11
C SER A 82 -3.36 -18.19 34.58
N GLU A 83 -2.93 -17.01 35.01
CA GLU A 83 -2.72 -16.67 36.42
C GLU A 83 -4.05 -16.76 37.19
N ASP A 84 -5.10 -16.09 36.74
CA ASP A 84 -6.40 -16.08 37.39
C ASP A 84 -7.03 -17.50 37.50
N MET A 85 -6.89 -18.30 36.41
CA MET A 85 -7.40 -19.68 36.42
C MET A 85 -6.58 -20.59 37.33
N THR A 86 -5.28 -20.38 37.39
CA THR A 86 -4.39 -21.11 38.31
C THR A 86 -4.75 -20.82 39.76
N ASP A 87 -4.89 -19.56 40.13
CA ASP A 87 -5.29 -19.13 41.48
C ASP A 87 -6.65 -19.72 41.87
N LEU A 88 -7.59 -19.70 40.90
CA LEU A 88 -8.92 -20.27 41.13
C LEU A 88 -8.88 -21.79 41.32
N ILE A 89 -8.02 -22.53 40.59
CA ILE A 89 -7.83 -23.97 40.79
C ILE A 89 -7.25 -24.22 42.20
N GLU A 90 -6.23 -23.48 42.60
CA GLU A 90 -5.59 -23.63 43.90
C GLU A 90 -6.50 -23.27 45.05
N GLU A 91 -7.37 -22.25 44.87
CA GLU A 91 -8.38 -21.88 45.87
C GLU A 91 -9.48 -22.94 46.06
N ARG A 92 -9.94 -23.54 44.96
CA ARG A 92 -11.08 -24.43 44.94
C ARG A 92 -10.74 -25.91 45.08
N THR A 93 -9.50 -26.30 44.81
CA THR A 93 -9.10 -27.70 44.73
C THR A 93 -7.89 -27.96 45.63
N ALA A 94 -8.08 -28.67 46.71
CA ALA A 94 -6.99 -29.02 47.64
C ALA A 94 -6.02 -30.05 47.04
N ASP A 95 -6.50 -30.91 46.13
CA ASP A 95 -5.73 -31.91 45.38
C ASP A 95 -6.28 -32.01 43.97
N PHE A 96 -5.54 -31.50 43.01
CA PHE A 96 -5.91 -31.49 41.60
C PHE A 96 -6.07 -32.92 41.03
N SER A 97 -5.30 -33.87 41.56
CA SER A 97 -5.38 -35.26 41.09
C SER A 97 -6.73 -35.93 41.43
N ALA A 98 -7.41 -35.46 42.47
CA ALA A 98 -8.73 -35.95 42.90
C ALA A 98 -9.86 -35.55 41.91
N LEU A 99 -9.68 -34.55 41.07
CA LEU A 99 -10.67 -34.19 40.05
C LEU A 99 -10.92 -35.28 39.01
N ARG A 100 -10.00 -36.23 38.89
CA ARG A 100 -10.14 -37.32 37.90
C ARG A 100 -11.29 -38.26 38.27
N GLY A 101 -12.30 -38.27 37.39
CA GLY A 101 -13.52 -39.10 37.61
C GLY A 101 -14.50 -38.55 38.61
N ASP A 102 -14.23 -37.41 39.23
CA ASP A 102 -15.17 -36.73 40.17
C ASP A 102 -15.98 -35.67 39.40
N ALA A 103 -17.23 -36.01 39.09
CA ALA A 103 -18.12 -35.16 38.33
C ALA A 103 -18.56 -33.92 39.13
N ASP A 104 -18.79 -34.05 40.42
CA ASP A 104 -19.29 -32.97 41.27
C ASP A 104 -18.18 -31.91 41.49
N ALA A 105 -16.96 -32.39 41.74
CA ALA A 105 -15.79 -31.49 41.85
C ALA A 105 -15.47 -30.79 40.54
N MET A 106 -15.57 -31.49 39.41
CA MET A 106 -15.38 -30.90 38.08
C MET A 106 -16.44 -29.87 37.73
N GLU A 107 -17.71 -30.14 38.07
CA GLU A 107 -18.82 -29.21 37.89
C GLU A 107 -18.60 -27.93 38.69
N ALA A 108 -18.29 -28.05 39.97
CA ALA A 108 -18.04 -26.91 40.86
C ALA A 108 -16.85 -26.04 40.37
N LEU A 109 -15.81 -26.68 39.85
CA LEU A 109 -14.66 -25.95 39.28
C LEU A 109 -15.03 -25.24 37.99
N GLN A 110 -15.75 -25.91 37.08
CA GLN A 110 -16.19 -25.29 35.83
C GLN A 110 -17.17 -24.14 36.07
N GLU A 111 -18.05 -24.26 37.04
CA GLU A 111 -18.98 -23.20 37.45
C GLU A 111 -18.20 -21.95 37.92
N ALA A 112 -17.18 -22.13 38.75
CA ALA A 112 -16.34 -21.03 39.20
C ALA A 112 -15.53 -20.36 38.07
N MET A 113 -15.11 -21.13 37.09
CA MET A 113 -14.30 -20.63 35.96
C MET A 113 -15.10 -19.93 34.86
N LEU A 114 -16.42 -20.25 34.71
CA LEU A 114 -17.19 -19.85 33.53
C LEU A 114 -17.34 -18.32 33.39
N GLU A 115 -17.74 -17.65 34.48
CA GLU A 115 -17.94 -16.19 34.43
C GLU A 115 -16.63 -15.41 34.21
N PRO A 116 -15.51 -15.69 34.91
CA PRO A 116 -14.22 -15.12 34.57
C PRO A 116 -13.82 -15.37 33.09
N LEU A 117 -14.00 -16.59 32.58
CA LEU A 117 -13.71 -16.92 31.20
C LEU A 117 -14.55 -16.09 30.23
N CYS A 118 -15.83 -15.89 30.51
CA CYS A 118 -16.72 -15.02 29.74
C CYS A 118 -16.27 -13.55 29.77
N GLN A 119 -15.78 -13.07 30.93
CA GLN A 119 -15.24 -11.70 31.03
C GLN A 119 -14.02 -11.51 30.16
N TYR A 120 -13.05 -12.43 30.21
CA TYR A 120 -11.89 -12.42 29.30
C TYR A 120 -12.31 -12.49 27.84
N GLY A 121 -13.26 -13.38 27.52
CA GLY A 121 -13.78 -13.49 26.15
C GLY A 121 -14.46 -12.23 25.63
N ARG A 122 -14.99 -11.35 26.51
CA ARG A 122 -15.53 -10.04 26.12
C ARG A 122 -14.45 -8.98 25.94
N GLN A 123 -13.37 -9.04 26.71
CA GLN A 123 -12.30 -8.05 26.74
C GLN A 123 -11.29 -8.24 25.61
N VAL A 124 -11.11 -9.46 25.15
CA VAL A 124 -10.13 -9.85 24.15
C VAL A 124 -10.77 -9.91 22.76
N ASP A 125 -10.06 -9.44 21.76
CA ASP A 125 -10.44 -9.57 20.35
C ASP A 125 -10.24 -11.04 19.89
N CYS A 126 -11.19 -11.91 20.26
CA CYS A 126 -11.14 -13.33 19.97
C CYS A 126 -12.52 -13.90 19.58
N SER A 127 -12.52 -15.01 18.89
CA SER A 127 -13.75 -15.75 18.55
C SER A 127 -14.22 -16.68 19.67
N GLY A 128 -13.34 -16.99 20.63
CA GLY A 128 -13.65 -17.84 21.76
C GLY A 128 -12.53 -17.87 22.78
N ALA A 129 -12.83 -18.35 23.96
CA ALA A 129 -11.89 -18.56 25.06
C ALA A 129 -12.05 -19.96 25.64
N PHE A 130 -10.98 -20.53 26.13
CA PHE A 130 -11.02 -21.89 26.66
C PHE A 130 -10.09 -22.09 27.86
N VAL A 131 -10.45 -23.05 28.66
CA VAL A 131 -9.65 -23.66 29.73
C VAL A 131 -9.73 -25.17 29.55
N LEU A 132 -8.61 -25.81 29.30
CA LEU A 132 -8.46 -27.26 29.22
C LEU A 132 -7.73 -27.73 30.46
N LEU A 133 -8.35 -28.62 31.21
CA LEU A 133 -7.80 -29.19 32.46
C LEU A 133 -7.08 -30.50 32.16
N ASN A 134 -5.89 -30.69 32.74
CA ASN A 134 -5.14 -31.95 32.69
C ASN A 134 -5.80 -33.03 33.61
N SER A 135 -7.11 -33.12 33.54
CA SER A 135 -7.94 -34.06 34.28
C SER A 135 -9.17 -34.38 33.44
N SER A 136 -9.76 -35.59 33.59
CA SER A 136 -10.93 -35.98 32.81
C SER A 136 -11.92 -36.84 33.66
N LEU A 137 -13.17 -36.84 33.20
CA LEU A 137 -14.24 -37.73 33.73
C LEU A 137 -14.29 -39.05 32.95
N GLY A 138 -14.00 -38.97 31.60
CA GLY A 138 -14.17 -40.09 30.66
C GLY A 138 -12.97 -41.00 30.46
N GLY A 139 -11.79 -40.68 31.05
CA GLY A 139 -10.59 -41.51 30.94
C GLY A 139 -9.48 -40.95 30.03
N ASP A 140 -8.57 -41.82 29.59
CA ASP A 140 -7.36 -41.39 28.86
C ASP A 140 -7.67 -40.78 27.50
N GLY A 141 -6.94 -39.70 27.17
CA GLY A 141 -7.11 -38.97 25.91
C GLY A 141 -8.25 -37.94 25.92
N LEU A 142 -8.98 -37.84 27.00
CA LEU A 142 -9.99 -36.80 27.26
C LEU A 142 -9.47 -35.82 28.29
N CYS A 143 -9.91 -34.58 28.19
CA CYS A 143 -9.62 -33.52 29.16
C CYS A 143 -10.89 -32.74 29.45
N GLY A 144 -11.16 -32.54 30.75
CA GLY A 144 -12.23 -31.63 31.21
C GLY A 144 -11.89 -30.19 30.89
N GLY A 145 -12.83 -29.30 31.14
CA GLY A 145 -12.61 -27.86 30.99
C GLY A 145 -13.79 -27.14 30.35
N LEU A 146 -13.54 -25.95 29.92
CA LEU A 146 -14.52 -25.06 29.28
C LEU A 146 -14.00 -24.53 27.96
N TYR A 147 -14.88 -24.46 26.95
CA TYR A 147 -14.62 -23.70 25.73
C TYR A 147 -15.90 -22.95 25.35
N ILE A 148 -15.81 -21.64 25.38
CA ILE A 148 -16.87 -20.74 24.97
C ILE A 148 -16.55 -20.13 23.62
N GLN A 149 -17.53 -20.14 22.74
CA GLN A 149 -17.43 -19.49 21.41
C GLN A 149 -18.35 -18.27 21.37
N ARG A 150 -17.87 -17.18 20.77
CA ARG A 150 -18.67 -15.98 20.56
C ARG A 150 -19.84 -16.29 19.61
N SER A 151 -21.03 -15.89 20.01
CA SER A 151 -22.22 -16.07 19.20
C SER A 151 -22.32 -14.97 18.14
N ASN A 152 -22.45 -15.34 16.88
CA ASN A 152 -22.70 -14.39 15.78
C ASN A 152 -24.18 -13.98 15.69
N SER A 153 -25.03 -14.41 16.60
CA SER A 153 -26.48 -14.16 16.59
C SER A 153 -26.87 -13.04 17.53
N ALA A 154 -27.24 -11.88 17.00
CA ALA A 154 -27.80 -10.76 17.78
C ALA A 154 -29.13 -11.10 18.50
N ARG A 155 -29.65 -12.32 18.36
CA ARG A 155 -30.91 -12.78 18.96
C ARG A 155 -30.71 -13.68 20.18
N MET A 156 -29.47 -14.01 20.53
CA MET A 156 -29.22 -14.86 21.71
C MET A 156 -29.11 -14.03 22.98
N ALA A 157 -29.54 -14.62 24.09
CA ALA A 157 -29.49 -13.99 25.42
C ALA A 157 -28.05 -13.90 25.97
N SER A 158 -27.11 -14.63 25.38
CA SER A 158 -25.69 -14.64 25.75
C SER A 158 -24.82 -14.34 24.56
N ASP A 159 -23.71 -13.63 24.80
CA ASP A 159 -22.66 -13.37 23.84
C ASP A 159 -21.89 -14.63 23.44
N PHE A 160 -22.00 -15.70 24.23
CA PHE A 160 -21.25 -16.93 24.07
C PHE A 160 -22.12 -18.17 24.02
N LEU A 161 -21.61 -19.20 23.37
CA LEU A 161 -22.10 -20.57 23.35
C LEU A 161 -21.07 -21.50 23.97
N LEU A 162 -21.48 -22.46 24.74
CA LEU A 162 -20.61 -23.49 25.32
C LEU A 162 -20.27 -24.53 24.24
N TYR A 163 -19.03 -24.64 23.85
CA TYR A 163 -18.56 -25.60 22.86
C TYR A 163 -18.00 -26.87 23.52
N ARG A 164 -17.28 -26.71 24.65
CA ARG A 164 -16.84 -27.81 25.53
C ARG A 164 -17.14 -27.45 26.98
N GLY A 165 -17.47 -28.45 27.79
CA GLY A 165 -17.77 -28.29 29.22
C GLY A 165 -19.08 -28.93 29.63
N MET A 166 -19.39 -28.87 30.89
CA MET A 166 -20.64 -29.43 31.44
C MET A 166 -21.83 -28.55 31.04
N ALA A 167 -22.82 -29.15 30.36
CA ALA A 167 -23.96 -28.43 29.83
C ALA A 167 -24.82 -27.75 30.90
N ASP A 168 -24.88 -28.33 32.09
CA ASP A 168 -25.67 -27.80 33.19
C ASP A 168 -25.05 -26.53 33.76
N VAL A 169 -23.73 -26.47 33.88
CA VAL A 169 -22.97 -25.25 34.20
C VAL A 169 -23.28 -24.13 33.20
N GLY A 170 -23.21 -24.44 31.91
CA GLY A 170 -23.53 -23.46 30.86
C GLY A 170 -24.96 -22.93 30.97
N ARG A 171 -25.96 -23.82 31.19
CA ARG A 171 -27.37 -23.42 31.30
C ARG A 171 -27.65 -22.54 32.51
N GLN A 172 -27.02 -22.84 33.65
CA GLN A 172 -27.17 -22.06 34.90
C GLN A 172 -26.69 -20.61 34.69
N HIS A 173 -25.63 -20.39 33.88
CA HIS A 173 -25.04 -19.09 33.57
C HIS A 173 -25.52 -18.49 32.25
N HIS A 174 -26.60 -19.00 31.66
CA HIS A 174 -27.16 -18.54 30.38
C HIS A 174 -26.22 -18.70 29.17
N VAL A 175 -25.14 -19.48 29.26
CA VAL A 175 -24.26 -19.87 28.17
C VAL A 175 -24.77 -21.19 27.59
N MET A 176 -25.60 -21.10 26.57
CA MET A 176 -26.24 -22.28 25.98
C MET A 176 -25.23 -23.18 25.25
N PRO A 177 -25.42 -24.51 25.35
CA PRO A 177 -24.58 -25.45 24.60
C PRO A 177 -24.64 -25.17 23.09
N HIS A 178 -23.47 -25.17 22.47
CA HIS A 178 -23.33 -25.08 21.02
C HIS A 178 -23.93 -26.34 20.36
N ARG A 179 -24.40 -26.23 19.12
CA ARG A 179 -24.97 -27.36 18.36
C ARG A 179 -24.04 -28.58 18.27
N LYS A 180 -22.73 -28.33 18.30
CA LYS A 180 -21.65 -29.32 18.27
C LYS A 180 -20.93 -29.41 19.63
N TRP A 181 -21.69 -29.23 20.69
CA TRP A 181 -21.20 -29.33 22.03
C TRP A 181 -20.75 -30.77 22.38
N ALA A 182 -19.68 -30.86 23.16
CA ALA A 182 -19.26 -32.08 23.86
C ALA A 182 -18.84 -31.73 25.30
N GLN A 183 -18.91 -32.71 26.19
CA GLN A 183 -18.63 -32.50 27.61
C GLN A 183 -17.13 -32.29 27.88
N GLU A 184 -16.27 -32.97 27.14
CA GLU A 184 -14.82 -32.94 27.31
C GLU A 184 -14.11 -32.67 25.98
N PHE A 185 -12.83 -32.30 26.05
CA PHE A 185 -11.95 -32.18 24.92
C PHE A 185 -11.38 -33.57 24.59
N ALA A 186 -11.58 -34.05 23.40
CA ALA A 186 -10.83 -35.19 22.86
C ALA A 186 -9.51 -34.68 22.30
N LEU A 187 -8.38 -34.92 22.97
CA LEU A 187 -7.09 -34.37 22.59
C LEU A 187 -6.66 -34.75 21.16
N ALA A 188 -7.10 -35.92 20.69
CA ALA A 188 -6.85 -36.35 19.31
C ALA A 188 -7.52 -35.44 18.26
N GLU A 189 -8.57 -34.72 18.62
CA GLU A 189 -9.31 -33.80 17.76
C GLU A 189 -8.71 -32.37 17.77
N PHE A 190 -7.80 -32.09 18.72
CA PHE A 190 -7.13 -30.81 18.84
C PHE A 190 -5.61 -30.97 18.71
N PRO A 191 -5.10 -31.09 17.46
CA PRO A 191 -3.68 -31.23 17.22
C PRO A 191 -2.86 -30.11 17.86
N GLY A 192 -1.74 -30.45 18.46
CA GLY A 192 -0.86 -29.51 19.16
C GLY A 192 -1.19 -29.25 20.64
N LEU A 193 -2.46 -29.39 21.10
CA LEU A 193 -2.77 -29.20 22.51
C LEU A 193 -2.11 -30.28 23.39
N ALA A 194 -2.13 -31.53 22.97
CA ALA A 194 -1.50 -32.63 23.69
C ALA A 194 0.02 -32.42 23.82
N GLU A 195 0.69 -32.06 22.75
CA GLU A 195 2.12 -31.75 22.76
C GLU A 195 2.43 -30.58 23.68
N HIS A 196 1.62 -29.51 23.60
CA HIS A 196 1.83 -28.32 24.43
C HIS A 196 1.59 -28.63 25.92
N LEU A 197 0.58 -29.44 26.23
CA LEU A 197 0.30 -29.88 27.59
C LEU A 197 1.49 -30.67 28.18
N HIS A 198 2.12 -31.55 27.37
CA HIS A 198 3.26 -32.35 27.80
C HIS A 198 4.58 -31.54 27.93
N THR A 199 4.72 -30.45 27.18
CA THR A 199 5.91 -29.61 27.19
C THR A 199 5.78 -28.38 28.07
N ALA A 200 4.64 -28.21 28.72
CA ALA A 200 4.34 -27.07 29.60
C ALA A 200 5.34 -27.00 30.77
N SER A 201 5.90 -25.82 30.98
CA SER A 201 6.86 -25.55 32.08
C SER A 201 6.92 -24.05 32.39
N ALA A 202 7.59 -23.67 33.47
CA ALA A 202 7.84 -22.27 33.78
C ALA A 202 9.10 -21.73 33.03
N PRO A 203 9.17 -20.43 32.72
CA PRO A 203 8.19 -19.36 32.96
C PRO A 203 7.05 -19.34 31.93
N ILE A 204 5.84 -19.04 32.39
CA ILE A 204 4.61 -19.10 31.61
C ILE A 204 4.65 -18.25 30.33
N ASP A 205 5.21 -17.06 30.41
CA ASP A 205 5.30 -16.11 29.29
C ASP A 205 6.12 -16.64 28.08
N ARG A 206 7.08 -17.55 28.33
CA ARG A 206 7.87 -18.21 27.27
C ARG A 206 7.21 -19.46 26.70
N HIS A 207 6.13 -19.90 27.29
CA HIS A 207 5.35 -21.07 26.86
C HIS A 207 3.99 -20.67 26.28
N CYS A 208 3.78 -19.40 25.97
CA CYS A 208 2.67 -18.96 25.15
C CYS A 208 2.91 -19.42 23.72
N ARG A 209 2.07 -20.30 23.19
CA ARG A 209 2.20 -20.89 21.85
C ARG A 209 0.91 -20.83 21.08
N THR A 210 1.03 -20.83 19.76
CA THR A 210 -0.12 -21.05 18.87
C THR A 210 -0.16 -22.48 18.37
N THR A 211 -1.38 -22.98 18.13
CA THR A 211 -1.54 -24.20 17.33
C THR A 211 -1.41 -23.86 15.85
N ALA A 212 -1.06 -24.84 15.04
CA ALA A 212 -1.37 -24.76 13.60
C ALA A 212 -2.88 -24.51 13.42
N LEU A 213 -3.26 -23.97 12.25
CA LEU A 213 -4.69 -23.80 11.93
C LEU A 213 -5.37 -25.17 11.96
N LEU A 214 -6.33 -25.34 12.85
CA LEU A 214 -7.09 -26.58 12.99
C LEU A 214 -8.56 -26.35 12.62
N THR A 215 -9.21 -27.38 12.09
CA THR A 215 -10.67 -27.38 11.97
C THR A 215 -11.27 -27.79 13.29
N LEU A 216 -12.13 -26.93 13.85
CA LEU A 216 -12.80 -27.25 15.11
C LEU A 216 -13.68 -28.51 14.96
N PRO A 217 -13.59 -29.48 15.89
CA PRO A 217 -14.28 -30.75 15.80
C PRO A 217 -15.76 -30.62 15.45
N ASP A 218 -16.23 -31.48 14.55
CA ASP A 218 -17.61 -31.50 14.06
C ASP A 218 -18.11 -30.23 13.39
N THR A 219 -17.24 -29.26 13.11
CA THR A 219 -17.58 -28.01 12.40
C THR A 219 -16.79 -27.86 11.12
N SER A 220 -17.14 -26.89 10.32
CA SER A 220 -16.33 -26.41 9.19
C SER A 220 -15.49 -25.18 9.56
N GLU A 221 -15.49 -24.77 10.80
CA GLU A 221 -14.76 -23.58 11.26
C GLU A 221 -13.29 -23.92 11.47
N ARG A 222 -12.43 -23.14 10.87
CA ARG A 222 -10.97 -23.19 11.07
C ARG A 222 -10.56 -22.14 12.10
N ALA A 223 -9.69 -22.51 13.04
CA ALA A 223 -9.22 -21.62 14.08
C ALA A 223 -7.76 -21.86 14.43
N ILE A 224 -7.07 -20.79 14.83
CA ILE A 224 -5.80 -20.84 15.54
C ILE A 224 -6.11 -20.67 17.02
N LEU A 225 -5.55 -21.54 17.86
CA LEU A 225 -5.66 -21.44 19.30
C LEU A 225 -4.35 -20.90 19.87
N LEU A 226 -4.41 -19.77 20.56
CA LEU A 226 -3.32 -19.36 21.43
C LEU A 226 -3.49 -20.07 22.76
N THR A 227 -2.42 -20.71 23.23
CA THR A 227 -2.42 -21.54 24.42
C THR A 227 -1.37 -21.06 25.41
N VAL A 228 -1.74 -21.00 26.67
CA VAL A 228 -0.86 -20.65 27.80
C VAL A 228 -1.01 -21.74 28.86
N PRO A 229 0.10 -22.30 29.39
CA PRO A 229 0.01 -23.32 30.44
C PRO A 229 -0.44 -22.73 31.78
N MET A 230 -1.25 -23.45 32.52
CA MET A 230 -1.61 -23.17 33.88
C MET A 230 -0.71 -24.03 34.79
N LEU A 231 0.14 -23.38 35.55
CA LEU A 231 1.19 -24.03 36.34
C LEU A 231 1.02 -23.67 37.84
N GLY A 232 0.89 -24.68 38.67
CA GLY A 232 0.93 -24.49 40.12
C GLY A 232 2.32 -24.07 40.61
N ALA A 233 2.38 -23.51 41.80
CA ALA A 233 3.61 -23.07 42.44
C ALA A 233 4.61 -24.22 42.67
N ASP A 234 4.15 -25.46 42.72
CA ASP A 234 4.96 -26.67 42.82
C ASP A 234 5.44 -27.22 41.47
N GLY A 235 5.05 -26.57 40.35
CA GLY A 235 5.31 -27.01 38.99
C GLY A 235 4.31 -28.00 38.42
N THR A 236 3.20 -28.27 39.12
CA THR A 236 2.12 -29.10 38.61
C THR A 236 1.45 -28.43 37.42
N VAL A 237 1.31 -29.18 36.32
CA VAL A 237 0.60 -28.71 35.14
C VAL A 237 -0.91 -28.94 35.30
N TYR A 238 -1.66 -27.91 35.66
CA TYR A 238 -3.11 -28.00 35.79
C TYR A 238 -3.80 -28.08 34.42
N GLY A 239 -3.20 -27.54 33.38
CA GLY A 239 -3.77 -27.59 32.05
C GLY A 239 -3.25 -26.46 31.13
N LEU A 240 -4.07 -26.12 30.15
CA LEU A 240 -3.85 -25.04 29.21
C LEU A 240 -5.08 -24.12 29.21
N CYS A 241 -4.86 -22.84 29.08
CA CYS A 241 -5.95 -21.89 28.79
C CYS A 241 -5.56 -20.99 27.62
N GLY A 242 -6.52 -20.23 27.10
CA GLY A 242 -6.23 -19.29 26.06
C GLY A 242 -7.43 -18.86 25.21
N PHE A 243 -7.11 -18.41 24.02
CA PHE A 243 -8.08 -17.81 23.12
C PHE A 243 -8.05 -18.46 21.75
N ALA A 244 -9.20 -18.45 21.09
CA ALA A 244 -9.35 -18.94 19.73
C ALA A 244 -9.63 -17.76 18.78
N ILE A 245 -9.01 -17.79 17.61
CA ILE A 245 -9.33 -16.88 16.51
C ILE A 245 -9.74 -17.75 15.33
N ASN A 246 -11.02 -17.75 15.00
CA ASN A 246 -11.53 -18.50 13.87
C ASN A 246 -11.55 -17.64 12.59
N GLN A 247 -11.62 -18.31 11.43
CA GLN A 247 -11.64 -17.68 10.11
C GLN A 247 -12.76 -16.64 9.95
N SER A 248 -13.97 -16.93 10.46
CA SER A 248 -15.11 -16.02 10.33
C SER A 248 -14.91 -14.74 11.14
N TYR A 249 -14.39 -14.88 12.36
CA TYR A 249 -14.05 -13.75 13.21
C TYR A 249 -12.93 -12.90 12.60
N PHE A 250 -11.86 -13.57 12.17
CA PHE A 250 -10.71 -12.92 11.54
C PHE A 250 -11.12 -12.10 10.31
N ALA A 251 -11.90 -12.70 9.42
CA ALA A 251 -12.37 -12.03 8.21
C ALA A 251 -13.30 -10.82 8.48
N THR A 252 -14.00 -10.81 9.62
CA THR A 252 -14.98 -9.75 9.95
C THR A 252 -14.38 -8.61 10.77
N HIS A 253 -13.44 -8.91 11.66
CA HIS A 253 -12.91 -7.94 12.62
C HIS A 253 -11.55 -7.36 12.22
N HIS A 254 -10.79 -8.09 11.40
CA HIS A 254 -9.49 -7.66 10.89
C HIS A 254 -9.54 -7.24 9.41
N VAL A 255 -10.66 -6.63 9.03
CA VAL A 255 -10.86 -6.08 7.68
C VAL A 255 -9.81 -5.01 7.38
N GLN A 256 -9.12 -5.16 6.26
CA GLN A 256 -8.01 -4.28 5.90
C GLN A 256 -8.48 -3.08 5.09
N PRO A 257 -8.17 -1.84 5.49
CA PRO A 257 -8.49 -0.65 4.69
C PRO A 257 -7.67 -0.67 3.40
N SER A 258 -8.32 -0.79 2.25
CA SER A 258 -7.64 -0.84 0.95
C SER A 258 -8.47 -0.18 -0.15
N GLY A 259 -7.78 0.54 -1.05
CA GLY A 259 -8.34 0.96 -2.34
C GLY A 259 -8.29 -0.14 -3.41
N ILE A 260 -7.60 -1.27 -3.12
CA ILE A 260 -7.52 -2.44 -4.00
C ILE A 260 -8.58 -3.43 -3.55
N ARG A 261 -9.69 -3.53 -4.31
CA ARG A 261 -10.83 -4.38 -3.94
C ARG A 261 -10.53 -5.88 -3.95
N SER A 262 -9.62 -6.31 -4.81
CA SER A 262 -9.21 -7.73 -4.95
C SER A 262 -8.01 -8.10 -4.07
N LEU A 263 -7.72 -7.33 -3.02
CA LEU A 263 -6.65 -7.64 -2.09
C LEU A 263 -7.07 -8.79 -1.17
N ALA A 264 -6.15 -9.74 -0.95
CA ALA A 264 -6.25 -10.75 0.10
C ALA A 264 -5.07 -10.59 1.06
N CYS A 265 -5.35 -10.61 2.35
CA CYS A 265 -4.36 -10.62 3.41
C CYS A 265 -4.45 -11.97 4.14
N VAL A 266 -3.33 -12.67 4.21
CA VAL A 266 -3.25 -14.06 4.66
C VAL A 266 -2.25 -14.17 5.80
N LEU A 267 -2.66 -14.84 6.87
CA LEU A 267 -1.78 -15.33 7.94
C LEU A 267 -1.68 -16.84 7.78
N SER A 268 -0.52 -17.33 7.39
CA SER A 268 -0.26 -18.76 7.19
C SER A 268 0.75 -19.30 8.18
N ASP A 269 0.66 -20.59 8.43
CA ASP A 269 1.62 -21.35 9.21
C ASP A 269 2.77 -21.80 8.30
N GLY A 270 4.02 -21.65 8.76
CA GLY A 270 5.20 -22.13 8.07
C GLY A 270 5.82 -21.21 7.02
N THR A 271 6.99 -21.62 6.52
CA THR A 271 7.85 -20.84 5.61
C THR A 271 8.00 -21.44 4.22
N ALA A 272 7.47 -22.65 3.96
CA ALA A 272 7.74 -23.44 2.75
C ALA A 272 6.74 -23.20 1.60
N GLY A 273 6.00 -22.10 1.61
CA GLY A 273 4.97 -21.77 0.64
C GLY A 273 3.71 -21.27 1.34
N LEU A 274 2.72 -20.87 0.56
CA LEU A 274 1.46 -20.33 1.11
C LEU A 274 0.39 -21.43 1.08
N GLU A 275 0.24 -22.15 2.20
CA GLU A 275 -0.79 -23.19 2.37
C GLU A 275 -2.12 -22.55 2.74
N ILE A 276 -2.96 -22.28 1.75
CA ILE A 276 -4.26 -21.63 1.96
C ILE A 276 -5.19 -22.44 2.86
N PRO A 277 -5.26 -23.79 2.78
CA PRO A 277 -6.08 -24.59 3.72
C PRO A 277 -5.66 -24.42 5.18
N GLN A 278 -4.40 -24.05 5.44
CA GLN A 278 -3.84 -23.83 6.78
C GLN A 278 -3.59 -22.32 7.04
N SER A 279 -4.48 -21.45 6.56
CA SER A 279 -4.30 -20.01 6.66
C SER A 279 -5.59 -19.31 7.08
N LEU A 280 -5.45 -18.22 7.85
CA LEU A 280 -6.51 -17.25 8.07
C LEU A 280 -6.45 -16.17 7.01
N ILE A 281 -7.60 -15.82 6.44
CA ILE A 281 -7.70 -14.87 5.34
C ILE A 281 -8.67 -13.76 5.68
N THR A 282 -8.26 -12.53 5.37
CA THR A 282 -9.14 -11.36 5.44
C THR A 282 -9.05 -10.53 4.16
N TYR A 283 -10.07 -9.70 3.96
CA TYR A 283 -10.26 -8.90 2.75
C TYR A 283 -10.55 -7.44 3.11
N PRO A 284 -10.50 -6.51 2.14
CA PRO A 284 -11.05 -5.17 2.33
C PRO A 284 -12.56 -5.17 2.58
N ALA A 285 -13.07 -4.15 3.29
CA ALA A 285 -14.48 -4.04 3.66
C ALA A 285 -15.45 -4.08 2.47
N ASP A 286 -15.05 -3.50 1.36
CA ASP A 286 -15.81 -3.37 0.11
C ASP A 286 -15.18 -4.18 -1.05
N GLY A 287 -14.37 -5.17 -0.70
CA GLY A 287 -13.64 -6.00 -1.65
C GLY A 287 -13.71 -7.49 -1.34
N PHE A 288 -13.45 -8.29 -2.35
CA PHE A 288 -13.34 -9.74 -2.23
C PHE A 288 -12.39 -10.27 -3.30
N CYS A 289 -11.63 -11.29 -2.93
CA CYS A 289 -10.79 -12.04 -3.83
C CYS A 289 -11.02 -13.54 -3.59
N PHE A 290 -11.34 -14.27 -4.63
CA PHE A 290 -11.38 -15.73 -4.52
C PHE A 290 -9.95 -16.26 -4.44
N VAL A 291 -9.63 -16.90 -3.32
CA VAL A 291 -8.36 -17.59 -3.09
C VAL A 291 -8.66 -19.08 -3.04
N PRO A 292 -8.09 -19.89 -3.94
CA PRO A 292 -8.35 -21.34 -3.98
C PRO A 292 -7.77 -22.03 -2.74
N GLU A 293 -8.47 -23.04 -2.23
CA GLU A 293 -8.01 -23.84 -1.08
C GLU A 293 -6.95 -24.86 -1.52
N GLU A 294 -5.77 -24.37 -1.89
CA GLU A 294 -4.64 -25.19 -2.33
C GLU A 294 -3.31 -24.60 -1.86
N LEU A 295 -2.24 -25.35 -2.03
CA LEU A 295 -0.88 -24.84 -1.82
C LEU A 295 -0.48 -23.92 -2.97
N LEU A 296 -0.23 -22.66 -2.67
CA LEU A 296 0.31 -21.70 -3.62
C LEU A 296 1.84 -21.74 -3.57
N THR A 297 2.45 -22.14 -4.68
CA THR A 297 3.90 -22.20 -4.81
C THR A 297 4.50 -20.85 -5.17
N GLU A 298 5.58 -20.48 -4.51
CA GLU A 298 6.33 -19.26 -4.81
C GLU A 298 7.13 -19.43 -6.11
N LYS A 299 6.92 -18.51 -7.06
CA LYS A 299 7.69 -18.43 -8.30
C LYS A 299 8.46 -17.11 -8.34
N GLY A 300 9.63 -17.12 -7.71
CA GLY A 300 10.64 -16.06 -7.85
C GLY A 300 10.16 -14.63 -7.57
N ILE A 301 11.05 -13.82 -7.06
CA ILE A 301 10.81 -12.40 -6.82
C ILE A 301 11.07 -11.67 -8.15
N ARG A 302 10.03 -11.03 -8.70
CA ARG A 302 10.18 -10.09 -9.80
C ARG A 302 9.93 -8.68 -9.26
N GLU A 303 10.90 -7.81 -9.41
CA GLU A 303 10.76 -6.37 -9.11
C GLU A 303 10.28 -6.07 -7.67
N GLY A 304 10.70 -6.89 -6.69
CA GLY A 304 10.31 -6.74 -5.29
C GLY A 304 8.97 -7.40 -4.92
N LEU A 305 8.30 -8.07 -5.85
CA LEU A 305 7.06 -8.82 -5.60
C LEU A 305 7.27 -10.31 -5.79
N THR A 306 6.65 -11.10 -4.92
CA THR A 306 6.61 -12.55 -5.04
C THR A 306 5.39 -12.96 -5.87
N ALA A 307 5.60 -13.86 -6.83
CA ALA A 307 4.52 -14.46 -7.58
C ALA A 307 4.14 -15.81 -6.94
N TYR A 308 2.87 -15.97 -6.63
CA TYR A 308 2.29 -17.20 -6.11
C TYR A 308 1.49 -17.87 -7.21
N SER A 309 1.71 -19.17 -7.41
CA SER A 309 1.04 -19.92 -8.47
C SER A 309 0.31 -21.11 -7.87
N GLY A 310 -0.99 -21.14 -8.09
CA GLY A 310 -1.85 -22.29 -7.88
C GLY A 310 -2.06 -23.07 -9.18
N THR A 311 -3.07 -23.93 -9.18
CA THR A 311 -3.44 -24.76 -10.34
C THR A 311 -4.01 -23.90 -11.47
N ASP A 312 -5.00 -23.08 -11.18
CA ASP A 312 -5.72 -22.27 -12.17
C ASP A 312 -5.46 -20.76 -12.01
N LEU A 313 -5.10 -20.32 -10.81
CA LEU A 313 -4.94 -18.92 -10.47
C LEU A 313 -3.50 -18.58 -10.07
N SER A 314 -3.11 -17.38 -10.37
CA SER A 314 -1.82 -16.83 -9.94
C SER A 314 -2.04 -15.50 -9.25
N PHE A 315 -1.24 -15.24 -8.23
CA PHE A 315 -1.29 -14.03 -7.42
C PHE A 315 0.07 -13.35 -7.44
N VAL A 316 0.08 -12.08 -7.13
CA VAL A 316 1.29 -11.27 -6.96
C VAL A 316 1.18 -10.54 -5.62
N GLY A 317 2.22 -10.58 -4.81
CA GLY A 317 2.15 -10.02 -3.49
C GLY A 317 3.49 -9.91 -2.78
N LEU A 318 3.42 -9.67 -1.49
CA LEU A 318 4.54 -9.58 -0.57
C LEU A 318 4.31 -10.52 0.60
N SER A 319 5.38 -11.12 1.11
CA SER A 319 5.37 -11.88 2.35
C SER A 319 6.37 -11.34 3.35
N LYS A 320 6.04 -11.48 4.64
CA LYS A 320 6.86 -11.08 5.76
C LYS A 320 6.74 -12.12 6.87
N SER A 321 7.87 -12.56 7.41
CA SER A 321 7.90 -13.40 8.62
C SER A 321 7.30 -12.67 9.81
N PHE A 322 6.50 -13.35 10.60
CA PHE A 322 5.80 -12.81 11.74
C PHE A 322 5.77 -13.81 12.90
N LEU A 323 6.25 -13.41 14.07
CA LEU A 323 6.18 -14.23 15.28
C LEU A 323 4.87 -13.91 16.02
N VAL A 324 4.00 -14.89 16.14
CA VAL A 324 2.69 -14.76 16.79
C VAL A 324 2.83 -14.84 18.30
N ALA A 325 3.46 -15.88 18.81
CA ALA A 325 3.68 -16.07 20.23
C ALA A 325 5.16 -16.32 20.56
N SER A 326 5.56 -15.97 21.78
CA SER A 326 6.96 -16.03 22.21
C SER A 326 7.53 -17.47 22.28
N GLY A 327 6.65 -18.46 22.42
CA GLY A 327 6.99 -19.89 22.50
C GLY A 327 6.81 -20.65 21.19
N ASP A 328 6.40 -19.99 20.11
CA ASP A 328 6.22 -20.65 18.83
C ASP A 328 7.56 -21.14 18.28
N PRO A 329 7.63 -22.40 17.78
CA PRO A 329 8.86 -22.97 17.26
C PRO A 329 9.29 -22.36 15.93
N GLU A 330 8.33 -21.92 15.11
CA GLU A 330 8.55 -21.34 13.80
C GLU A 330 7.70 -20.05 13.65
N PRO A 331 8.23 -19.06 12.91
CA PRO A 331 7.44 -17.86 12.63
C PRO A 331 6.35 -18.18 11.60
N HIS A 332 5.21 -17.53 11.75
CA HIS A 332 4.15 -17.49 10.75
C HIS A 332 4.54 -16.57 9.60
N THR A 333 3.82 -16.66 8.50
CA THR A 333 4.02 -15.79 7.33
C THR A 333 2.78 -14.93 7.09
N LEU A 334 2.98 -13.61 7.12
CA LEU A 334 1.99 -12.65 6.65
C LEU A 334 2.18 -12.46 5.16
N THR A 335 1.10 -12.57 4.41
CA THR A 335 1.12 -12.35 2.95
C THR A 335 0.01 -11.39 2.56
N VAL A 336 0.36 -10.40 1.77
CA VAL A 336 -0.60 -9.49 1.13
C VAL A 336 -0.49 -9.70 -0.37
N MET A 337 -1.57 -10.12 -1.01
CA MET A 337 -1.58 -10.49 -2.41
C MET A 337 -2.83 -10.07 -3.15
N LEU A 338 -2.72 -9.99 -4.48
CA LEU A 338 -3.84 -9.75 -5.39
C LEU A 338 -3.72 -10.67 -6.61
N PRO A 339 -4.83 -10.96 -7.32
CA PRO A 339 -4.79 -11.75 -8.55
C PRO A 339 -3.87 -11.10 -9.58
N LYS A 340 -3.06 -11.94 -10.22
CA LYS A 340 -2.16 -11.48 -11.28
C LYS A 340 -2.92 -10.83 -12.44
N SER A 341 -4.13 -11.29 -12.74
CA SER A 341 -5.02 -10.69 -13.74
C SER A 341 -5.29 -9.22 -13.47
N ASP A 342 -5.56 -8.86 -12.22
CA ASP A 342 -5.89 -7.50 -11.81
C ASP A 342 -4.65 -6.62 -11.84
N TYR A 343 -3.51 -7.17 -11.39
CA TYR A 343 -2.22 -6.52 -11.53
C TYR A 343 -1.90 -6.20 -12.99
N ASP A 344 -2.03 -7.18 -13.87
CA ASP A 344 -1.77 -7.04 -15.32
C ASP A 344 -2.77 -6.05 -15.97
N GLN A 345 -4.02 -6.02 -15.54
CA GLN A 345 -5.02 -5.05 -16.01
C GLN A 345 -4.66 -3.60 -15.66
N VAL A 346 -4.21 -3.35 -14.43
CA VAL A 346 -3.75 -2.01 -14.02
C VAL A 346 -2.57 -1.56 -14.88
N LEU A 347 -1.62 -2.46 -15.14
CA LEU A 347 -0.47 -2.17 -16.01
C LEU A 347 -0.91 -1.91 -17.46
N LEU A 348 -1.80 -2.73 -17.99
CA LEU A 348 -2.31 -2.59 -19.37
C LEU A 348 -3.10 -1.28 -19.53
N LYS A 349 -3.96 -0.95 -18.58
CA LYS A 349 -4.73 0.30 -18.60
C LYS A 349 -3.80 1.51 -18.63
N SER A 350 -2.81 1.55 -17.76
CA SER A 350 -1.83 2.63 -17.72
C SER A 350 -1.02 2.71 -19.03
N ALA A 351 -0.61 1.56 -19.57
CA ALA A 351 0.09 1.50 -20.85
C ALA A 351 -0.77 2.01 -22.03
N LEU A 352 -2.08 1.69 -22.03
CA LEU A 352 -3.02 2.16 -23.06
C LEU A 352 -3.30 3.66 -22.93
N GLU A 353 -3.44 4.18 -21.73
CA GLU A 353 -3.62 5.63 -21.50
C GLU A 353 -2.41 6.42 -22.00
N ILE A 354 -1.21 5.97 -21.67
CA ILE A 354 0.05 6.57 -22.11
C ILE A 354 0.20 6.45 -23.64
N GLY A 355 -0.03 5.26 -24.19
CA GLY A 355 0.04 5.01 -25.63
C GLY A 355 -0.96 5.84 -26.42
N GLY A 356 -2.19 5.95 -25.94
CA GLY A 356 -3.24 6.77 -26.55
C GLY A 356 -2.86 8.25 -26.61
N LEU A 357 -2.30 8.75 -25.54
CA LEU A 357 -1.89 10.16 -25.49
C LEU A 357 -0.66 10.44 -26.34
N LEU A 358 0.32 9.53 -26.42
CA LEU A 358 1.44 9.63 -27.34
C LEU A 358 0.97 9.64 -28.80
N LEU A 359 -0.01 8.78 -29.14
CA LEU A 359 -0.61 8.76 -30.48
C LEU A 359 -1.33 10.08 -30.79
N LEU A 360 -2.06 10.64 -29.83
CA LEU A 360 -2.76 11.92 -29.97
C LEU A 360 -1.77 13.07 -30.19
N LEU A 361 -0.66 13.12 -29.44
CA LEU A 361 0.42 14.09 -29.62
C LEU A 361 1.07 13.96 -31.00
N LEU A 362 1.36 12.74 -31.43
CA LEU A 362 1.93 12.46 -32.75
C LEU A 362 0.97 12.89 -33.87
N PHE A 363 -0.33 12.58 -33.74
CA PHE A 363 -1.37 13.00 -34.67
C PHE A 363 -1.42 14.53 -34.76
N PHE A 364 -1.43 15.22 -33.62
CA PHE A 364 -1.47 16.70 -33.59
C PHE A 364 -0.21 17.30 -34.24
N GLY A 365 0.97 16.73 -33.95
CA GLY A 365 2.24 17.12 -34.58
C GLY A 365 2.21 16.97 -36.09
N VAL A 366 1.69 15.85 -36.59
CA VAL A 366 1.56 15.61 -38.05
C VAL A 366 0.56 16.59 -38.66
N VAL A 367 -0.58 16.83 -38.06
CA VAL A 367 -1.60 17.77 -38.53
C VAL A 367 -1.03 19.19 -38.60
N CYS A 368 -0.34 19.63 -37.54
CA CYS A 368 0.33 20.92 -37.51
C CYS A 368 1.39 21.01 -38.61
N CYS A 369 2.23 20.00 -38.78
CA CYS A 369 3.28 19.97 -39.83
C CYS A 369 2.66 20.05 -41.22
N LEU A 370 1.61 19.30 -41.51
CA LEU A 370 0.91 19.33 -42.79
C LEU A 370 0.20 20.67 -43.03
N TYR A 371 -0.40 21.26 -41.98
CA TYR A 371 -1.04 22.57 -42.06
C TYR A 371 0.01 23.66 -42.41
N TYR A 372 1.14 23.70 -41.69
CA TYR A 372 2.21 24.67 -41.94
C TYR A 372 2.84 24.47 -43.31
N THR A 373 3.10 23.22 -43.72
CA THR A 373 3.64 22.91 -45.03
C THR A 373 2.73 23.39 -46.15
N ARG A 374 1.42 23.13 -46.04
CA ARG A 374 0.45 23.54 -47.06
C ARG A 374 0.19 25.05 -47.08
N ARG A 375 0.11 25.66 -45.91
CA ARG A 375 -0.31 27.07 -45.78
C ARG A 375 0.83 28.05 -46.00
N TYR A 376 2.09 27.66 -45.70
CA TYR A 376 3.23 28.58 -45.76
C TYR A 376 4.36 28.08 -46.64
N LEU A 377 4.82 26.88 -46.46
CA LEU A 377 6.02 26.41 -47.16
C LEU A 377 5.77 26.29 -48.66
N ARG A 378 4.67 25.71 -49.08
CA ARG A 378 4.33 25.55 -50.50
C ARG A 378 4.14 26.88 -51.23
N PRO A 379 3.39 27.88 -50.72
CA PRO A 379 3.30 29.20 -51.36
C PRO A 379 4.65 29.90 -51.43
N VAL A 380 5.45 29.87 -50.36
CA VAL A 380 6.80 30.47 -50.36
C VAL A 380 7.70 29.81 -51.39
N MET A 381 7.73 28.49 -51.47
CA MET A 381 8.53 27.77 -52.48
C MET A 381 8.05 28.06 -53.90
N ARG A 382 6.71 28.13 -54.06
CA ARG A 382 6.12 28.48 -55.36
C ARG A 382 6.51 29.91 -55.80
N ASP A 383 6.44 30.85 -54.86
CA ASP A 383 6.82 32.24 -55.16
C ASP A 383 8.31 32.38 -55.39
N ILE A 384 9.16 31.60 -54.73
CA ILE A 384 10.59 31.50 -54.99
C ILE A 384 10.87 30.87 -56.39
N ASP A 385 10.12 29.82 -56.75
CA ASP A 385 10.25 29.21 -58.09
C ASP A 385 9.81 30.14 -59.22
N LEU A 386 8.79 30.99 -58.96
CA LEU A 386 8.35 32.04 -59.87
C LEU A 386 9.40 33.16 -60.03
N LEU A 387 10.14 33.49 -58.95
CA LEU A 387 11.25 34.41 -58.98
C LEU A 387 12.46 33.87 -59.79
N LYS A 388 12.60 32.54 -59.87
CA LYS A 388 13.67 31.85 -60.58
C LYS A 388 13.39 31.70 -62.07
N LYS A 389 12.14 31.81 -62.50
CA LYS A 389 11.72 31.79 -63.90
C LYS A 389 11.74 33.22 -64.45
N GLU A 390 12.60 33.50 -65.41
CA GLU A 390 12.80 34.80 -66.04
C GLU A 390 11.61 35.38 -66.84
N ASP A 391 10.48 34.60 -66.92
CA ASP A 391 9.31 35.02 -67.68
C ASP A 391 8.15 35.46 -66.73
N GLY A 392 7.90 36.77 -66.77
CA GLY A 392 6.58 37.42 -66.65
C GLY A 392 5.58 37.13 -65.54
N GLY A 393 5.94 36.43 -64.48
CA GLY A 393 4.99 35.91 -63.46
C GLY A 393 4.55 36.87 -62.34
N GLU A 394 4.76 38.18 -62.42
CA GLU A 394 4.44 39.15 -61.36
C GLU A 394 2.95 39.18 -60.93
N ALA A 395 2.03 38.83 -61.83
CA ALA A 395 0.60 38.82 -61.53
C ALA A 395 0.10 37.61 -60.72
N GLN A 396 0.94 36.58 -60.53
CA GLN A 396 0.56 35.30 -59.85
C GLN A 396 1.23 35.08 -58.48
N MET A 397 1.99 36.06 -57.98
CA MET A 397 2.62 35.93 -56.64
C MET A 397 1.60 36.00 -55.52
N THR A 398 1.62 35.03 -54.63
CA THR A 398 0.71 34.90 -53.49
C THR A 398 1.04 35.89 -52.38
N PHE A 399 2.30 36.33 -52.30
CA PHE A 399 2.75 37.32 -51.32
C PHE A 399 3.03 38.65 -52.01
N ASP A 400 2.12 39.62 -51.83
CA ASP A 400 2.29 40.99 -52.36
C ASP A 400 3.60 41.64 -51.92
N GLU A 401 4.14 41.20 -50.77
CA GLU A 401 5.40 41.65 -50.19
C GLU A 401 6.64 41.26 -51.04
N LEU A 402 6.54 40.24 -51.89
CA LEU A 402 7.64 39.80 -52.75
C LEU A 402 7.66 40.54 -54.09
N ARG A 403 6.57 41.22 -54.49
CA ARG A 403 6.52 42.04 -55.74
C ARG A 403 7.55 43.14 -55.80
N PRO A 404 7.78 43.97 -54.72
CA PRO A 404 8.82 44.98 -54.77
C PRO A 404 10.25 44.40 -54.79
N VAL A 405 10.40 43.15 -54.33
CA VAL A 405 11.70 42.46 -54.36
C VAL A 405 12.02 41.96 -55.76
N SER A 406 11.00 41.45 -56.50
CA SER A 406 11.19 41.06 -57.90
C SER A 406 11.53 42.25 -58.79
N ALA A 407 10.86 43.41 -58.62
CA ALA A 407 11.16 44.65 -59.32
C ALA A 407 12.61 45.14 -59.03
N ARG A 408 13.07 44.94 -57.80
CA ARG A 408 14.42 45.33 -57.40
C ARG A 408 15.50 44.36 -57.90
N LEU A 409 15.23 43.08 -57.97
CA LEU A 409 16.16 42.09 -58.59
C LEU A 409 16.38 42.33 -60.04
N ARG A 410 15.39 42.74 -60.84
CA ARG A 410 15.51 43.17 -62.20
C ARG A 410 16.37 44.43 -62.37
N PHE A 411 16.41 45.31 -61.40
CA PHE A 411 17.19 46.53 -61.40
C PHE A 411 18.69 46.28 -61.06
N HIS A 412 18.92 45.12 -60.39
CA HIS A 412 20.28 44.79 -59.95
C HIS A 412 20.99 43.70 -60.76
N GLU A 413 20.43 43.28 -61.91
CA GLU A 413 21.06 42.35 -62.81
C GLU A 413 22.35 42.93 -63.42
N GLN A 414 22.62 44.23 -63.19
CA GLN A 414 23.88 44.92 -63.54
C GLN A 414 25.02 44.78 -62.52
N THR A 415 24.76 44.08 -61.44
CA THR A 415 25.81 43.90 -60.42
C THR A 415 25.95 42.40 -60.05
N ILE A 416 26.45 41.63 -61.05
CA ILE A 416 26.81 40.19 -60.88
C ILE A 416 27.83 39.98 -59.74
N THR A 417 28.61 41.01 -59.41
CA THR A 417 29.57 40.97 -58.30
C THR A 417 28.92 41.02 -56.89
N HIS A 418 27.68 41.46 -56.80
CA HIS A 418 27.01 41.45 -55.51
C HIS A 418 26.34 40.09 -55.16
N LEU A 419 25.96 39.29 -56.17
CA LEU A 419 25.37 37.98 -55.99
C LEU A 419 26.36 36.91 -55.47
N GLU A 420 27.65 37.05 -55.78
CA GLU A 420 28.64 36.13 -55.19
C GLU A 420 28.92 36.41 -53.72
N THR A 421 28.88 37.69 -53.32
CA THR A 421 28.98 38.04 -51.88
C THR A 421 27.73 37.64 -51.08
N GLU A 422 26.53 37.74 -51.67
CA GLU A 422 25.30 37.29 -51.03
C GLU A 422 25.24 35.76 -50.90
N LYS A 423 25.76 35.05 -51.94
CA LYS A 423 25.85 33.57 -51.87
C LYS A 423 26.81 33.11 -50.78
N GLN A 424 27.95 33.84 -50.59
CA GLN A 424 28.85 33.58 -49.47
C GLN A 424 28.21 33.89 -48.10
N ASP A 425 27.37 34.94 -48.04
CA ASP A 425 26.69 35.34 -46.83
C ASP A 425 25.56 34.35 -46.44
N ILE A 426 24.83 33.81 -47.43
CA ILE A 426 23.83 32.74 -47.21
C ILE A 426 24.50 31.44 -46.76
N GLN A 427 25.66 31.13 -47.34
CA GLN A 427 26.44 29.95 -46.93
C GLN A 427 26.98 30.10 -45.50
N ALA A 428 27.48 31.31 -45.16
CA ALA A 428 27.93 31.64 -43.82
C ALA A 428 26.75 31.62 -42.77
N ARG A 429 25.53 31.99 -43.22
CA ARG A 429 24.32 31.86 -42.36
C ARG A 429 23.88 30.41 -42.21
N ALA A 430 23.97 29.60 -43.26
CA ALA A 430 23.68 28.16 -43.20
C ALA A 430 24.64 27.42 -42.26
N ASP A 431 25.94 27.82 -42.31
CA ASP A 431 26.94 27.29 -41.39
C ASP A 431 26.73 27.74 -39.93
N ARG A 432 26.25 28.98 -39.73
CA ARG A 432 25.83 29.46 -38.42
C ARG A 432 24.58 28.72 -37.92
N PHE A 433 23.61 28.45 -38.78
CA PHE A 433 22.44 27.63 -38.42
C PHE A 433 22.83 26.18 -38.11
N ARG A 434 23.78 25.62 -38.82
CA ARG A 434 24.32 24.30 -38.52
C ARG A 434 25.00 24.26 -37.14
N SER A 435 25.83 25.27 -36.87
CA SER A 435 26.48 25.40 -35.56
C SER A 435 25.49 25.71 -34.41
N GLN A 436 24.39 26.42 -34.72
CA GLN A 436 23.30 26.62 -33.76
C GLN A 436 22.50 25.33 -33.49
N ASN A 437 22.25 24.53 -34.52
CA ASN A 437 21.61 23.22 -34.34
C ASN A 437 22.50 22.25 -33.56
N GLU A 438 23.82 22.28 -33.77
CA GLU A 438 24.75 21.49 -32.97
C GLU A 438 24.80 21.98 -31.51
N ARG A 439 24.74 23.32 -31.30
CA ARG A 439 24.61 23.87 -29.94
C ARG A 439 23.28 23.49 -29.27
N LEU A 440 22.18 23.54 -30.01
CA LEU A 440 20.87 23.11 -29.51
C LEU A 440 20.82 21.61 -29.22
N LEU A 441 21.53 20.80 -30.01
CA LEU A 441 21.68 19.37 -29.72
C LEU A 441 22.50 19.12 -28.45
N THR A 442 23.56 19.90 -28.25
CA THR A 442 24.39 19.81 -27.03
C THR A 442 23.64 20.34 -25.82
N GLU A 443 22.86 21.41 -25.99
CA GLU A 443 22.00 21.97 -24.96
C GLU A 443 20.85 21.01 -24.60
N LYS A 444 20.27 20.32 -25.59
CA LYS A 444 19.30 19.24 -25.39
C LYS A 444 19.92 18.09 -24.60
N GLN A 445 21.15 17.71 -24.88
CA GLN A 445 21.85 16.65 -24.11
C GLN A 445 22.16 17.11 -22.68
N ASN A 446 22.55 18.37 -22.49
CA ASN A 446 22.75 18.93 -21.15
C ASN A 446 21.41 19.04 -20.35
N LEU A 447 20.32 19.45 -21.02
CA LEU A 447 19.00 19.48 -20.43
C LEU A 447 18.47 18.07 -20.10
N GLN A 448 18.78 17.07 -20.94
CA GLN A 448 18.49 15.68 -20.62
C GLN A 448 19.25 15.19 -19.39
N GLY A 449 20.52 15.56 -19.24
CA GLY A 449 21.29 15.28 -18.03
C GLY A 449 20.71 15.97 -16.79
N GLN A 450 20.33 17.25 -16.91
CA GLN A 450 19.68 17.98 -15.81
C GLN A 450 18.29 17.42 -15.44
N VAL A 451 17.56 16.91 -16.43
CA VAL A 451 16.27 16.22 -16.21
C VAL A 451 16.48 14.89 -15.49
N GLU A 452 17.57 14.18 -15.82
CA GLU A 452 17.92 12.92 -15.15
C GLU A 452 18.36 13.17 -13.70
N ASP A 453 19.15 14.23 -13.44
CA ASP A 453 19.53 14.66 -12.10
C ASP A 453 18.31 15.14 -11.26
N MET A 454 17.43 15.94 -11.86
CA MET A 454 16.18 16.36 -11.22
C MET A 454 15.23 15.17 -10.98
N ARG A 455 15.21 14.20 -11.89
CA ARG A 455 14.44 12.98 -11.73
C ARG A 455 14.92 12.17 -10.52
N SER A 456 16.25 11.99 -10.41
CA SER A 456 16.85 11.34 -9.23
C SER A 456 16.50 12.07 -7.92
N GLN A 457 16.60 13.41 -7.92
CA GLN A 457 16.22 14.22 -6.75
C GLN A 457 14.71 14.16 -6.45
N THR A 458 13.88 14.01 -7.48
CA THR A 458 12.43 13.89 -7.30
C THR A 458 12.05 12.50 -6.80
N GLU A 459 12.75 11.46 -7.27
CA GLU A 459 12.60 10.09 -6.78
C GLU A 459 13.01 9.97 -5.30
N ASP A 460 14.11 10.63 -4.90
CA ASP A 460 14.57 10.70 -3.51
C ASP A 460 13.58 11.48 -2.61
N MET A 461 13.04 12.61 -3.10
CA MET A 461 12.01 13.38 -2.38
C MET A 461 10.69 12.62 -2.29
N GLN A 462 10.31 11.92 -3.35
CA GLN A 462 9.10 11.10 -3.38
C GLN A 462 9.21 9.94 -2.38
N GLY A 463 10.38 9.28 -2.33
CA GLY A 463 10.68 8.26 -1.32
C GLY A 463 10.55 8.79 0.12
N GLN A 464 11.10 9.98 0.38
CA GLN A 464 10.96 10.64 1.68
C GLN A 464 9.50 11.05 2.00
N LEU A 465 8.74 11.44 0.99
CA LEU A 465 7.33 11.79 1.14
C LEU A 465 6.46 10.55 1.43
N ASP A 466 6.73 9.46 0.72
CA ASP A 466 6.03 8.18 0.90
C ASP A 466 6.35 7.55 2.26
N ASP A 467 7.63 7.64 2.69
CA ASP A 467 8.06 7.23 4.04
C ASP A 467 7.35 8.05 5.12
N SER A 468 7.28 9.38 4.93
CA SER A 468 6.59 10.28 5.85
C SER A 468 5.07 10.05 5.87
N GLN A 469 4.44 9.81 4.72
CA GLN A 469 3.02 9.47 4.64
C GLN A 469 2.72 8.10 5.26
N THR A 470 3.62 7.15 5.08
CA THR A 470 3.50 5.82 5.68
C THR A 470 3.58 5.89 7.20
N GLU A 471 4.52 6.70 7.72
CA GLU A 471 4.68 6.92 9.15
C GLU A 471 3.49 7.69 9.75
N ILE A 472 2.98 8.71 9.07
CA ILE A 472 1.78 9.45 9.48
C ILE A 472 0.55 8.51 9.52
N ARG A 473 0.38 7.64 8.53
CA ARG A 473 -0.74 6.68 8.49
C ARG A 473 -0.58 5.59 9.55
N ARG A 474 0.65 5.16 9.84
CA ARG A 474 0.96 4.24 10.94
C ARG A 474 0.59 4.86 12.29
N LEU A 475 0.99 6.12 12.51
CA LEU A 475 0.66 6.87 13.73
C LEU A 475 -0.84 7.12 13.86
N ALA A 476 -1.54 7.41 12.77
CA ALA A 476 -2.99 7.59 12.76
C ALA A 476 -3.74 6.28 13.07
N HIS A 477 -3.22 5.13 12.63
CA HIS A 477 -3.80 3.83 12.96
C HIS A 477 -3.62 3.45 14.43
N PHE A 478 -2.48 3.83 15.05
CA PHE A 478 -2.28 3.70 16.49
C PHE A 478 -3.15 4.67 17.30
N GLY A 479 -3.35 5.89 16.79
CA GLY A 479 -4.12 6.94 17.48
C GLY A 479 -5.62 6.63 17.58
N ASN A 480 -6.18 5.93 16.60
CA ASN A 480 -7.62 5.64 16.57
C ASN A 480 -8.11 4.64 17.64
N LYS A 481 -7.20 3.97 18.36
CA LYS A 481 -7.57 3.07 19.47
C LYS A 481 -7.27 3.64 20.87
N ALA A 482 -6.60 4.78 20.99
CA ALA A 482 -6.10 5.26 22.29
C ALA A 482 -6.41 6.73 22.62
N ILE A 483 -7.00 7.49 21.71
CA ILE A 483 -7.24 8.92 21.96
C ILE A 483 -8.74 9.17 21.97
N ASP A 484 -9.23 9.71 23.08
CA ASP A 484 -10.58 10.24 23.20
C ASP A 484 -10.77 11.38 22.17
N SER A 485 -11.89 11.32 21.44
CA SER A 485 -12.23 12.31 20.39
C SER A 485 -12.15 13.76 20.90
N ALA A 486 -12.49 13.98 22.16
CA ALA A 486 -12.43 15.29 22.80
C ALA A 486 -11.00 15.78 23.07
N ASP A 487 -10.06 14.88 23.28
CA ASP A 487 -8.64 15.25 23.47
C ASP A 487 -7.95 15.51 22.13
N TYR A 488 -8.38 14.82 21.08
CA TYR A 488 -7.89 15.07 19.73
C TYR A 488 -8.37 16.43 19.19
N GLU A 489 -9.64 16.80 19.41
CA GLU A 489 -10.15 18.12 19.02
C GLU A 489 -9.45 19.24 19.80
N ARG A 490 -9.21 19.07 21.10
CA ARG A 490 -8.43 20.04 21.89
C ARG A 490 -6.99 20.20 21.42
N PHE A 491 -6.38 19.10 20.98
CA PHE A 491 -5.05 19.15 20.37
C PHE A 491 -5.06 19.94 19.06
N LEU A 492 -6.03 19.68 18.17
CA LEU A 492 -6.16 20.40 16.91
C LEU A 492 -6.46 21.90 17.11
N GLU A 493 -7.29 22.25 18.07
CA GLU A 493 -7.53 23.66 18.42
C GLU A 493 -6.29 24.34 18.99
N GLY A 494 -5.50 23.63 19.78
CA GLY A 494 -4.21 24.11 20.27
C GLY A 494 -3.21 24.33 19.15
N TYR A 495 -3.12 23.38 18.24
CA TYR A 495 -2.22 23.42 17.09
C TYR A 495 -2.56 24.55 16.10
N ALA A 496 -3.84 24.80 15.88
CA ALA A 496 -4.32 25.87 15.01
C ALA A 496 -4.09 27.30 15.57
N LYS A 497 -3.81 27.43 16.87
CA LYS A 497 -3.54 28.73 17.55
C LYS A 497 -2.05 29.07 17.61
N LEU A 498 -1.17 28.14 17.18
CA LEU A 498 0.27 28.38 17.21
C LEU A 498 0.66 29.43 16.15
N SER A 499 1.52 30.34 16.54
CA SER A 499 2.16 31.25 15.60
C SER A 499 3.11 30.51 14.67
N ALA A 500 3.47 31.11 13.54
CA ALA A 500 4.38 30.49 12.56
C ALA A 500 5.71 30.04 13.19
N LYS A 501 6.23 30.79 14.18
CA LYS A 501 7.46 30.40 14.90
C LYS A 501 7.26 29.25 15.87
N GLU A 502 6.16 29.20 16.56
CA GLU A 502 5.84 28.11 17.47
C GLU A 502 5.57 26.80 16.70
N LEU A 503 4.97 26.90 15.51
CA LEU A 503 4.78 25.76 14.60
C LEU A 503 6.11 25.18 14.13
N GLU A 504 7.07 26.04 13.80
CA GLU A 504 8.42 25.64 13.39
C GLU A 504 9.16 24.91 14.52
N VAL A 505 9.02 25.41 15.77
CA VAL A 505 9.56 24.76 16.97
C VAL A 505 8.91 23.39 17.20
N CYS A 506 7.59 23.31 17.09
CA CYS A 506 6.87 22.05 17.25
C CYS A 506 7.27 21.00 16.19
N GLN A 507 7.45 21.42 14.93
CA GLN A 507 7.91 20.54 13.85
C GLN A 507 9.35 20.06 14.08
N ALA A 508 10.25 20.93 14.54
CA ALA A 508 11.62 20.57 14.84
C ALA A 508 11.70 19.58 16.01
N LEU A 509 10.90 19.76 17.05
CA LEU A 509 10.81 18.84 18.19
C LEU A 509 10.19 17.51 17.81
N ALA A 510 9.13 17.50 16.99
CA ALA A 510 8.54 16.28 16.46
C ALA A 510 9.49 15.51 15.54
N GLY A 511 10.40 16.20 14.86
CA GLY A 511 11.49 15.62 14.07
C GLY A 511 12.67 15.08 14.90
N GLY A 512 12.58 15.11 16.24
CA GLY A 512 13.60 14.55 17.14
C GLY A 512 14.70 15.51 17.58
N LEU A 513 14.60 16.80 17.24
CA LEU A 513 15.50 17.84 17.77
C LEU A 513 15.09 18.18 19.21
N THR A 514 16.05 18.19 20.10
CA THR A 514 15.81 18.70 21.46
C THR A 514 15.90 20.23 21.50
N THR A 515 15.36 20.85 22.54
CA THR A 515 15.25 22.31 22.67
C THR A 515 16.60 23.04 22.54
N ARG A 516 17.69 22.42 22.95
CA ARG A 516 19.04 23.01 22.91
C ARG A 516 19.63 23.13 21.50
N PRO A 517 19.67 22.07 20.68
CA PRO A 517 20.09 22.16 19.27
C PRO A 517 19.23 23.09 18.42
N TYR A 518 17.92 23.16 18.69
CA TYR A 518 17.04 24.07 17.97
C TYR A 518 17.34 25.55 18.28
N ALA A 519 17.57 25.88 19.55
CA ALA A 519 17.91 27.25 19.96
C ALA A 519 19.24 27.73 19.36
N GLU A 520 20.24 26.85 19.24
CA GLU A 520 21.52 27.12 18.59
C GLU A 520 21.35 27.37 17.07
N GLN A 521 20.50 26.61 16.40
CA GLN A 521 20.25 26.73 14.97
C GLN A 521 19.41 27.96 14.62
N ALA A 522 18.50 28.38 15.51
CA ALA A 522 17.64 29.55 15.36
C ALA A 522 18.30 30.86 15.86
N GLY A 523 19.52 30.80 16.44
CA GLY A 523 20.21 31.98 16.96
C GLY A 523 19.58 32.56 18.21
N CYS A 524 18.82 31.76 18.97
CA CYS A 524 18.14 32.19 20.20
C CYS A 524 18.85 31.63 21.44
N ALA A 525 18.85 32.38 22.54
CA ALA A 525 19.37 31.87 23.79
C ALA A 525 18.42 30.80 24.37
N PRO A 526 18.92 29.62 24.78
CA PRO A 526 18.09 28.61 25.42
C PRO A 526 17.59 29.12 26.77
N SER A 527 16.30 29.15 26.96
CA SER A 527 15.65 29.49 28.24
C SER A 527 15.64 28.28 29.18
#